data_8ff34c4c9332ea37ba5f776bcad1ae09
#
_entry.id   8ff34c4c9332ea37ba5f776bcad1ae09
#
_cell.length_a   1.000
_cell.length_b   1.000
_cell.length_c   1.000
_cell.angle_alpha   90.00
_cell.angle_beta   90.00
_cell.angle_gamma   90.00
#
_symmetry.space_group_name_H-M   'P 1'
#
loop_
_entity.id
_entity.type
_entity.pdbx_description
1 polymer ?
#
loop_
_entity_poly.entity_id
_entity_poly.type
_entity_poly.pdbx_seq_one_letter_code
_entity_poly.pdbx_strand_id
1 'polypeptide(L)'
;EHVATVVVCVAPINIDRYTLIALRARDDDRVNLHHTTHNADEQYDLTGYNSKVGHWLNPILAMTDVLQRNGYDLHGWDGVIASELPDGIEMGAEAALMIGAASAFAVTSAFDFDREAIARLAQTARREWLGMPLGVGDLLSIAIGQAGQALLVDELNGDYERVDFPETARAIVLDTGERVDAAALRNLIETRIAETEVAVKSYRVNHLRDLSMSRFEKDAEELDDLVSNRAKHILTENGRAILASEMLRSSAIATVGRLMNDSHESLKDLYDVTSTTADQVVGSVLGLPNVLGARSTDYGMGGVNVALVSDLSADTVSKLVISDYKRASNGGEVLAFVTRVVHGVKLL
;
A
#
# COMPACT_ATOMS: atom_id res chain seq x y z
N GLU A 1 4.75 15.87 7.59
CA GLU A 1 3.81 16.23 8.66
C GLU A 1 2.34 16.02 8.26
N HIS A 2 1.94 16.29 7.00
CA HIS A 2 0.52 16.24 6.58
C HIS A 2 -0.08 14.83 6.48
N VAL A 3 0.70 13.80 6.14
CA VAL A 3 0.20 12.41 6.01
C VAL A 3 -0.31 11.86 7.33
N ALA A 4 0.33 12.21 8.43
CA ALA A 4 -0.03 11.75 9.76
C ALA A 4 -1.39 12.26 10.28
N THR A 5 -2.01 13.23 9.61
CA THR A 5 -3.38 13.68 9.95
C THR A 5 -4.44 12.74 9.37
N VAL A 6 -4.12 11.98 8.32
CA VAL A 6 -5.09 11.22 7.52
C VAL A 6 -5.08 9.73 7.83
N VAL A 7 -3.89 9.15 8.09
CA VAL A 7 -3.74 7.72 8.40
C VAL A 7 -2.86 7.55 9.62
N VAL A 8 -3.29 6.77 10.58
CA VAL A 8 -2.56 6.64 11.85
C VAL A 8 -1.95 5.26 12.02
N CYS A 9 -2.72 4.19 11.79
CA CYS A 9 -2.23 2.82 11.83
C CYS A 9 -2.70 2.06 10.59
N VAL A 10 -1.79 1.25 10.03
CA VAL A 10 -2.06 0.33 8.92
C VAL A 10 -1.52 -1.06 9.26
N ALA A 11 -2.07 -2.08 8.63
CA ALA A 11 -1.64 -3.47 8.82
C ALA A 11 -1.29 -4.12 7.46
N PRO A 12 -0.21 -3.70 6.78
CA PRO A 12 0.19 -4.27 5.52
C PRO A 12 0.70 -5.70 5.65
N ILE A 13 0.51 -6.47 4.58
CA ILE A 13 1.08 -7.79 4.36
C ILE A 13 1.82 -7.83 3.03
N ASN A 14 2.88 -8.63 2.93
CA ASN A 14 3.53 -8.92 1.67
C ASN A 14 2.84 -10.09 0.99
N ILE A 15 2.55 -9.94 -0.29
CA ILE A 15 1.93 -10.97 -1.13
C ILE A 15 2.98 -11.73 -1.93
N ASP A 16 2.65 -12.94 -2.39
CA ASP A 16 3.53 -13.80 -3.20
C ASP A 16 3.54 -13.42 -4.69
N ARG A 17 3.70 -12.13 -4.95
CA ARG A 17 3.98 -11.54 -6.26
C ARG A 17 5.20 -10.65 -6.16
N TYR A 18 6.08 -10.75 -7.16
CA TYR A 18 7.43 -10.24 -7.02
C TYR A 18 7.80 -9.25 -8.12
N THR A 19 8.57 -8.26 -7.73
CA THR A 19 9.45 -7.52 -8.65
C THR A 19 10.85 -8.10 -8.50
N LEU A 20 11.38 -8.66 -9.57
CA LEU A 20 12.70 -9.27 -9.63
C LEU A 20 13.66 -8.33 -10.35
N ILE A 21 14.84 -8.14 -9.80
CA ILE A 21 15.93 -7.36 -10.41
C ILE A 21 17.16 -8.25 -10.50
N ALA A 22 17.51 -8.67 -11.73
CA ALA A 22 18.79 -9.29 -12.01
C ALA A 22 19.78 -8.19 -12.38
N LEU A 23 20.95 -8.16 -11.73
CA LEU A 23 21.89 -7.06 -11.91
C LEU A 23 23.33 -7.52 -12.08
N ARG A 24 24.15 -6.64 -12.68
CA ARG A 24 25.58 -6.74 -12.77
C ARG A 24 26.19 -5.37 -12.43
N ALA A 25 27.15 -5.34 -11.50
CA ALA A 25 27.89 -4.12 -11.19
C ALA A 25 28.70 -3.62 -12.40
N ARG A 26 28.87 -2.32 -12.50
CA ARG A 26 29.69 -1.64 -13.50
C ARG A 26 30.85 -0.91 -12.82
N ASP A 27 31.85 -0.60 -13.61
CA ASP A 27 33.02 0.17 -13.17
C ASP A 27 32.88 1.68 -13.46
N ASP A 28 31.71 2.10 -13.96
CA ASP A 28 31.38 3.51 -14.26
C ASP A 28 30.08 3.96 -13.53
N ASP A 29 29.72 5.23 -13.69
CA ASP A 29 28.57 5.84 -13.03
C ASP A 29 27.26 5.71 -13.85
N ARG A 30 27.17 4.71 -14.73
CA ARG A 30 26.01 4.53 -15.59
C ARG A 30 25.10 3.43 -15.10
N VAL A 31 23.79 3.68 -15.12
CA VAL A 31 22.73 2.69 -14.88
C VAL A 31 22.04 2.40 -16.21
N ASN A 32 22.03 1.12 -16.62
CA ASN A 32 21.30 0.65 -17.80
C ASN A 32 20.29 -0.39 -17.38
N LEU A 33 19.04 -0.19 -17.76
CA LEU A 33 17.91 -1.01 -17.32
C LEU A 33 17.07 -1.49 -18.49
N HIS A 34 16.68 -2.75 -18.45
CA HIS A 34 15.63 -3.30 -19.29
C HIS A 34 14.43 -3.71 -18.43
N HIS A 35 13.25 -3.20 -18.73
CA HIS A 35 12.02 -3.60 -18.04
C HIS A 35 11.21 -4.55 -18.92
N THR A 36 11.08 -5.80 -18.53
CA THR A 36 10.46 -6.84 -19.36
C THR A 36 8.99 -6.60 -19.65
N THR A 37 8.22 -6.12 -18.67
CA THR A 37 6.78 -5.85 -18.84
C THR A 37 6.53 -4.71 -19.83
N HIS A 38 7.33 -3.65 -19.76
CA HIS A 38 7.25 -2.52 -20.68
C HIS A 38 7.96 -2.76 -22.01
N ASN A 39 8.81 -3.80 -22.07
CA ASN A 39 9.73 -4.06 -23.18
C ASN A 39 10.52 -2.80 -23.57
N ALA A 40 11.08 -2.13 -22.59
CA ALA A 40 11.72 -0.83 -22.71
C ALA A 40 13.11 -0.83 -22.08
N ASP A 41 14.05 -0.21 -22.80
CA ASP A 41 15.40 0.05 -22.32
C ASP A 41 15.52 1.50 -21.88
N GLU A 42 16.13 1.71 -20.72
CA GLU A 42 16.43 3.03 -20.17
C GLU A 42 17.85 3.08 -19.63
N GLN A 43 18.46 4.27 -19.75
CA GLN A 43 19.78 4.51 -19.19
C GLN A 43 19.87 5.93 -18.61
N TYR A 44 20.67 6.08 -17.56
CA TYR A 44 21.02 7.38 -17.00
C TYR A 44 22.40 7.34 -16.33
N ASP A 45 23.01 8.51 -16.22
CA ASP A 45 24.27 8.69 -15.50
C ASP A 45 23.99 9.17 -14.08
N LEU A 46 24.66 8.63 -13.06
CA LEU A 46 24.49 8.98 -11.65
C LEU A 46 24.77 10.46 -11.33
N THR A 47 25.47 11.16 -12.24
CA THR A 47 25.82 12.58 -12.11
C THR A 47 24.85 13.54 -12.80
N GLY A 48 23.85 13.03 -13.54
CA GLY A 48 22.94 13.90 -14.29
C GLY A 48 21.70 13.18 -14.83
N TYR A 49 20.60 13.28 -14.12
CA TYR A 49 19.31 12.71 -14.50
C TYR A 49 18.17 13.64 -14.12
N ASN A 50 17.04 13.49 -14.80
CA ASN A 50 15.80 14.23 -14.53
C ASN A 50 14.60 13.30 -14.50
N SER A 51 13.58 13.67 -13.72
CA SER A 51 12.32 12.93 -13.69
C SER A 51 11.63 12.97 -15.07
N LYS A 52 10.96 11.89 -15.42
CA LYS A 52 10.13 11.77 -16.62
C LYS A 52 8.67 11.61 -16.20
N VAL A 53 7.79 12.48 -16.69
CA VAL A 53 6.38 12.45 -16.28
C VAL A 53 5.75 11.07 -16.56
N GLY A 54 5.15 10.46 -15.54
CA GLY A 54 4.44 9.17 -15.65
C GLY A 54 5.31 7.98 -16.06
N HIS A 55 6.63 8.05 -15.84
CA HIS A 55 7.55 7.03 -16.33
C HIS A 55 7.93 6.03 -15.24
N TRP A 56 7.97 4.73 -15.58
CA TRP A 56 8.32 3.63 -14.67
C TRP A 56 9.70 3.77 -14.01
N LEU A 57 10.61 4.51 -14.64
CA LEU A 57 11.95 4.76 -14.11
C LEU A 57 11.96 5.70 -12.90
N ASN A 58 10.94 6.56 -12.74
CA ASN A 58 10.93 7.60 -11.71
C ASN A 58 11.14 7.09 -10.27
N PRO A 59 10.58 5.96 -9.83
CA PRO A 59 10.87 5.40 -8.51
C PRO A 59 12.37 5.09 -8.30
N ILE A 60 13.07 4.62 -9.35
CA ILE A 60 14.51 4.33 -9.32
C ILE A 60 15.31 5.63 -9.26
N LEU A 61 14.97 6.62 -10.10
CA LEU A 61 15.61 7.94 -10.08
C LEU A 61 15.43 8.64 -8.73
N ALA A 62 14.23 8.55 -8.16
CA ALA A 62 13.93 9.10 -6.84
C ALA A 62 14.81 8.48 -5.75
N MET A 63 14.99 7.15 -5.78
CA MET A 63 15.88 6.47 -4.84
C MET A 63 17.35 6.84 -5.07
N THR A 64 17.79 6.94 -6.34
CA THR A 64 19.15 7.38 -6.67
C THR A 64 19.44 8.75 -6.03
N ASP A 65 18.56 9.74 -6.24
CA ASP A 65 18.72 11.08 -5.72
C ASP A 65 18.76 11.11 -4.18
N VAL A 66 17.80 10.47 -3.53
CA VAL A 66 17.71 10.50 -2.07
C VAL A 66 18.91 9.78 -1.43
N LEU A 67 19.35 8.66 -1.98
CA LEU A 67 20.56 7.97 -1.49
C LEU A 67 21.79 8.85 -1.62
N GLN A 68 22.04 9.46 -2.78
CA GLN A 68 23.18 10.36 -2.99
C GLN A 68 23.15 11.56 -2.05
N ARG A 69 21.99 12.21 -1.89
CA ARG A 69 21.83 13.36 -0.96
C ARG A 69 22.07 12.98 0.50
N ASN A 70 21.89 11.71 0.85
CA ASN A 70 22.17 11.19 2.19
C ASN A 70 23.58 10.58 2.33
N GLY A 71 24.46 10.83 1.37
CA GLY A 71 25.88 10.53 1.45
C GLY A 71 26.28 9.12 1.04
N TYR A 72 25.38 8.36 0.40
CA TYR A 72 25.73 7.07 -0.20
C TYR A 72 26.51 7.29 -1.49
N ASP A 73 27.70 6.68 -1.58
CA ASP A 73 28.53 6.68 -2.80
C ASP A 73 28.05 5.57 -3.72
N LEU A 74 27.32 5.94 -4.78
CA LEU A 74 26.64 5.00 -5.67
C LEU A 74 27.51 4.67 -6.89
N HIS A 75 27.55 3.39 -7.26
CA HIS A 75 28.17 2.89 -8.49
C HIS A 75 27.10 2.38 -9.48
N GLY A 76 27.44 2.49 -10.77
CA GLY A 76 26.56 2.07 -11.84
C GLY A 76 26.31 0.56 -11.89
N TRP A 77 25.23 0.18 -12.56
CA TRP A 77 24.87 -1.22 -12.77
C TRP A 77 24.02 -1.42 -14.02
N ASP A 78 24.13 -2.62 -14.60
CA ASP A 78 23.20 -3.09 -15.63
C ASP A 78 22.15 -3.96 -14.96
N GLY A 79 20.87 -3.78 -15.33
CA GLY A 79 19.79 -4.54 -14.71
C GLY A 79 18.67 -4.94 -15.65
N VAL A 80 18.07 -6.09 -15.35
CA VAL A 80 16.81 -6.53 -15.95
C VAL A 80 15.76 -6.59 -14.85
N ILE A 81 14.65 -5.92 -15.07
CA ILE A 81 13.51 -5.84 -14.15
C ILE A 81 12.36 -6.64 -14.73
N ALA A 82 11.81 -7.56 -13.94
CA ALA A 82 10.60 -8.31 -14.24
C ALA A 82 9.62 -8.18 -13.06
N SER A 83 8.38 -7.77 -13.32
CA SER A 83 7.37 -7.60 -12.28
C SER A 83 6.11 -8.41 -12.59
N GLU A 84 5.59 -9.08 -11.57
CA GLU A 84 4.27 -9.71 -11.57
C GLU A 84 3.19 -8.76 -11.02
N LEU A 85 3.61 -7.59 -10.51
CA LEU A 85 2.72 -6.56 -10.00
C LEU A 85 2.25 -5.67 -11.14
N PRO A 86 1.02 -5.15 -11.10
CA PRO A 86 0.55 -4.18 -12.06
C PRO A 86 1.33 -2.86 -11.92
N ASP A 87 1.36 -2.08 -13.00
CA ASP A 87 1.94 -0.74 -12.93
C ASP A 87 1.12 0.17 -12.02
N GLY A 88 1.81 1.10 -11.38
CA GLY A 88 1.19 2.06 -10.49
C GLY A 88 1.57 1.84 -9.03
N ILE A 89 0.75 2.37 -8.15
CA ILE A 89 0.94 2.25 -6.70
C ILE A 89 0.19 1.05 -6.11
N GLU A 90 -0.75 0.52 -6.86
CA GLU A 90 -1.57 -0.61 -6.42
C GLU A 90 -0.69 -1.82 -6.14
N MET A 91 -1.05 -2.57 -5.12
CA MET A 91 -0.30 -3.73 -4.61
C MET A 91 1.17 -3.43 -4.25
N GLY A 92 1.54 -2.17 -4.04
CA GLY A 92 2.89 -1.78 -3.66
C GLY A 92 3.94 -1.92 -4.76
N ALA A 93 3.57 -1.90 -6.05
CA ALA A 93 4.50 -2.05 -7.17
C ALA A 93 5.57 -0.96 -7.20
N GLU A 94 5.18 0.30 -6.99
CA GLU A 94 6.11 1.43 -6.89
C GLU A 94 7.08 1.24 -5.71
N ALA A 95 6.55 0.89 -4.53
CA ALA A 95 7.34 0.65 -3.33
C ALA A 95 8.33 -0.51 -3.52
N ALA A 96 7.88 -1.61 -4.16
CA ALA A 96 8.75 -2.74 -4.48
C ALA A 96 9.92 -2.34 -5.40
N LEU A 97 9.64 -1.48 -6.38
CA LEU A 97 10.67 -0.97 -7.29
C LEU A 97 11.66 -0.04 -6.58
N MET A 98 11.17 0.82 -5.68
CA MET A 98 12.02 1.71 -4.86
C MET A 98 12.95 0.92 -3.94
N ILE A 99 12.42 -0.01 -3.16
CA ILE A 99 13.20 -0.84 -2.24
C ILE A 99 14.15 -1.78 -3.01
N GLY A 100 13.69 -2.31 -4.15
CA GLY A 100 14.50 -3.12 -5.06
C GLY A 100 15.68 -2.35 -5.63
N ALA A 101 15.49 -1.11 -6.08
CA ALA A 101 16.55 -0.23 -6.57
C ALA A 101 17.59 0.09 -5.49
N ALA A 102 17.13 0.42 -4.26
CA ALA A 102 18.03 0.63 -3.13
C ALA A 102 18.86 -0.62 -2.80
N SER A 103 18.23 -1.81 -2.90
CA SER A 103 18.94 -3.09 -2.71
C SER A 103 19.98 -3.33 -3.81
N ALA A 104 19.65 -2.97 -5.06
CA ALA A 104 20.60 -3.05 -6.18
C ALA A 104 21.81 -2.16 -5.93
N PHE A 105 21.61 -0.91 -5.56
CA PHE A 105 22.70 0.00 -5.19
C PHE A 105 23.50 -0.48 -3.99
N ALA A 106 22.87 -1.03 -2.96
CA ALA A 106 23.60 -1.57 -1.81
C ALA A 106 24.57 -2.68 -2.21
N VAL A 107 24.16 -3.55 -3.13
CA VAL A 107 25.03 -4.63 -3.66
C VAL A 107 26.14 -4.08 -4.55
N THR A 108 25.85 -3.16 -5.47
CA THR A 108 26.83 -2.66 -6.44
C THR A 108 27.79 -1.66 -5.84
N SER A 109 27.36 -0.93 -4.81
CA SER A 109 28.15 0.11 -4.14
C SER A 109 28.70 -0.33 -2.78
N ALA A 110 28.43 -1.57 -2.37
CA ALA A 110 28.95 -2.21 -1.16
C ALA A 110 28.68 -1.42 0.14
N PHE A 111 27.53 -0.77 0.25
CA PHE A 111 27.11 -0.14 1.50
C PHE A 111 26.19 -1.04 2.33
N ASP A 112 26.14 -0.81 3.63
CA ASP A 112 25.28 -1.56 4.55
C ASP A 112 23.80 -1.23 4.29
N PHE A 113 22.98 -2.26 4.05
CA PHE A 113 21.57 -2.11 3.74
C PHE A 113 20.73 -2.13 5.02
N ASP A 114 20.69 -0.99 5.72
CA ASP A 114 19.74 -0.77 6.82
C ASP A 114 18.32 -0.64 6.24
N ARG A 115 17.55 -1.71 6.37
CA ARG A 115 16.23 -1.86 5.76
C ARG A 115 15.23 -0.81 6.24
N GLU A 116 15.27 -0.45 7.52
CA GLU A 116 14.36 0.55 8.09
C GLU A 116 14.72 1.95 7.63
N ALA A 117 16.01 2.30 7.67
CA ALA A 117 16.50 3.57 7.16
C ALA A 117 16.18 3.74 5.68
N ILE A 118 16.37 2.69 4.88
CA ILE A 118 16.04 2.69 3.44
C ILE A 118 14.54 2.90 3.21
N ALA A 119 13.65 2.26 3.97
CA ALA A 119 12.22 2.47 3.85
C ALA A 119 11.82 3.94 4.13
N ARG A 120 12.44 4.58 5.12
CA ARG A 120 12.23 6.00 5.41
C ARG A 120 12.79 6.93 4.34
N LEU A 121 13.94 6.58 3.76
CA LEU A 121 14.48 7.31 2.61
C LEU A 121 13.57 7.16 1.38
N ALA A 122 13.02 5.97 1.15
CA ALA A 122 12.05 5.73 0.08
C ALA A 122 10.77 6.56 0.27
N GLN A 123 10.27 6.71 1.50
CA GLN A 123 9.15 7.61 1.78
C GLN A 123 9.48 9.07 1.43
N THR A 124 10.69 9.52 1.75
CA THR A 124 11.17 10.86 1.38
C THR A 124 11.25 11.02 -0.13
N ALA A 125 11.82 10.04 -0.83
CA ALA A 125 11.91 10.01 -2.28
C ALA A 125 10.52 10.04 -2.94
N ARG A 126 9.57 9.24 -2.45
CA ARG A 126 8.18 9.20 -2.91
C ARG A 126 7.53 10.58 -2.81
N ARG A 127 7.70 11.26 -1.68
CA ARG A 127 7.12 12.59 -1.44
C ARG A 127 7.73 13.66 -2.33
N GLU A 128 9.05 13.71 -2.40
CA GLU A 128 9.77 14.79 -3.07
C GLU A 128 9.81 14.65 -4.59
N TRP A 129 9.97 13.43 -5.10
CA TRP A 129 10.08 13.16 -6.53
C TRP A 129 8.76 12.81 -7.19
N LEU A 130 7.96 11.97 -6.55
CA LEU A 130 6.70 11.49 -7.13
C LEU A 130 5.53 12.38 -6.69
N GLY A 131 5.76 13.26 -5.71
CA GLY A 131 4.74 14.16 -5.18
C GLY A 131 3.58 13.39 -4.51
N MET A 132 3.84 12.18 -4.00
CA MET A 132 2.83 11.34 -3.39
C MET A 132 2.97 11.38 -1.87
N PRO A 133 2.04 12.05 -1.15
CA PRO A 133 2.11 12.18 0.30
C PRO A 133 1.56 10.92 1.00
N LEU A 134 2.17 9.76 0.70
CA LEU A 134 1.78 8.46 1.27
C LEU A 134 2.60 8.15 2.53
N GLY A 135 2.05 7.25 3.36
CA GLY A 135 2.71 6.74 4.54
C GLY A 135 3.92 5.84 4.25
N VAL A 136 4.48 5.25 5.29
CA VAL A 136 5.68 4.41 5.21
C VAL A 136 5.37 2.90 5.31
N GLY A 137 4.11 2.53 5.59
CA GLY A 137 3.73 1.17 5.96
C GLY A 137 4.03 0.13 4.88
N ASP A 138 3.70 0.40 3.62
CA ASP A 138 4.00 -0.48 2.49
C ASP A 138 5.51 -0.61 2.26
N LEU A 139 6.25 0.49 2.32
CA LEU A 139 7.71 0.51 2.20
C LEU A 139 8.39 -0.30 3.31
N LEU A 140 7.93 -0.12 4.57
CA LEU A 140 8.41 -0.93 5.70
C LEU A 140 8.06 -2.40 5.49
N SER A 141 6.82 -2.71 5.10
CA SER A 141 6.42 -4.10 4.86
C SER A 141 7.31 -4.78 3.82
N ILE A 142 7.60 -4.10 2.71
CA ILE A 142 8.49 -4.63 1.66
C ILE A 142 9.94 -4.72 2.14
N ALA A 143 10.42 -3.77 2.94
CA ALA A 143 11.80 -3.77 3.41
C ALA A 143 12.08 -4.84 4.49
N ILE A 144 11.19 -4.97 5.49
CA ILE A 144 11.45 -5.74 6.71
C ILE A 144 10.42 -6.84 7.00
N GLY A 145 9.39 -7.00 6.18
CA GLY A 145 8.33 -7.98 6.38
C GLY A 145 8.84 -9.42 6.43
N GLN A 146 8.17 -10.25 7.21
CA GLN A 146 8.49 -11.66 7.40
C GLN A 146 7.32 -12.55 6.98
N ALA A 147 7.64 -13.72 6.44
CA ALA A 147 6.60 -14.68 6.05
C ALA A 147 5.72 -15.05 7.25
N GLY A 148 4.42 -15.09 7.03
CA GLY A 148 3.43 -15.40 8.07
C GLY A 148 3.18 -14.27 9.06
N GLN A 149 3.68 -13.04 8.81
CA GLN A 149 3.47 -11.90 9.70
C GLN A 149 3.01 -10.65 8.95
N ALA A 150 1.95 -10.01 9.44
CA ALA A 150 1.60 -8.64 9.10
C ALA A 150 2.44 -7.65 9.92
N LEU A 151 2.56 -6.42 9.47
CA LEU A 151 3.09 -5.33 10.28
C LEU A 151 1.95 -4.42 10.71
N LEU A 152 1.79 -4.17 12.02
CA LEU A 152 1.02 -3.03 12.48
C LEU A 152 1.97 -1.83 12.50
N VAL A 153 1.74 -0.85 11.65
CA VAL A 153 2.62 0.32 11.49
C VAL A 153 1.87 1.58 11.93
N ASP A 154 2.49 2.35 12.79
CA ASP A 154 2.08 3.71 13.09
C ASP A 154 2.66 4.65 12.03
N GLU A 155 1.82 5.13 11.14
CA GLU A 155 2.23 5.98 10.01
C GLU A 155 2.76 7.37 10.43
N LEU A 156 2.51 7.78 11.67
CA LEU A 156 2.97 9.08 12.17
C LEU A 156 4.48 9.09 12.42
N ASN A 157 4.99 8.04 13.05
CA ASN A 157 6.40 7.96 13.47
C ASN A 157 7.15 6.79 12.80
N GLY A 158 6.43 5.89 12.11
CA GLY A 158 6.97 4.70 11.49
C GLY A 158 7.36 3.61 12.50
N ASP A 159 6.86 3.67 13.74
CA ASP A 159 6.97 2.56 14.66
C ASP A 159 6.12 1.40 14.19
N TYR A 160 6.58 0.19 14.44
CA TYR A 160 5.88 -1.00 13.98
C TYR A 160 5.93 -2.15 14.97
N GLU A 161 4.96 -3.04 14.84
CA GLU A 161 4.90 -4.30 15.54
C GLU A 161 4.59 -5.44 14.56
N ARG A 162 5.25 -6.58 14.72
CA ARG A 162 4.96 -7.79 13.95
C ARG A 162 3.80 -8.54 14.59
N VAL A 163 2.84 -8.93 13.75
CA VAL A 163 1.63 -9.63 14.17
C VAL A 163 1.51 -10.91 13.35
N ASP A 164 1.46 -12.06 14.02
CA ASP A 164 1.34 -13.33 13.33
C ASP A 164 0.04 -13.41 12.53
N PHE A 165 0.15 -13.77 11.27
CA PHE A 165 -0.98 -14.02 10.39
C PHE A 165 -1.29 -15.52 10.40
N PRO A 166 -2.48 -15.94 10.87
CA PRO A 166 -2.80 -17.34 11.06
C PRO A 166 -2.75 -18.16 9.76
N GLU A 167 -2.11 -19.33 9.79
CA GLU A 167 -2.02 -20.23 8.65
C GLU A 167 -3.39 -20.77 8.19
N THR A 168 -4.41 -20.68 9.04
CA THR A 168 -5.79 -21.07 8.74
C THR A 168 -6.55 -20.07 7.87
N ALA A 169 -5.94 -18.92 7.58
CA ALA A 169 -6.50 -17.88 6.75
C ALA A 169 -5.65 -17.63 5.50
N ARG A 170 -6.30 -17.15 4.44
CA ARG A 170 -5.67 -16.67 3.21
C ARG A 170 -6.28 -15.33 2.81
N ALA A 171 -5.45 -14.54 2.17
CA ALA A 171 -5.96 -13.40 1.42
C ALA A 171 -6.19 -13.80 -0.04
N ILE A 172 -7.26 -13.31 -0.63
CA ILE A 172 -7.50 -13.35 -2.08
C ILE A 172 -7.40 -11.91 -2.56
N VAL A 173 -6.49 -11.64 -3.47
CA VAL A 173 -6.40 -10.37 -4.17
C VAL A 173 -7.35 -10.40 -5.36
N LEU A 174 -8.11 -9.34 -5.54
CA LEU A 174 -9.15 -9.17 -6.55
C LEU A 174 -8.82 -7.89 -7.32
N ASP A 175 -8.36 -8.03 -8.55
CA ASP A 175 -7.96 -6.92 -9.40
C ASP A 175 -8.89 -6.79 -10.60
N THR A 176 -9.60 -5.68 -10.71
CA THR A 176 -10.52 -5.35 -11.81
C THR A 176 -9.82 -4.79 -13.04
N GLY A 177 -8.54 -4.50 -12.93
CA GLY A 177 -7.78 -3.80 -13.96
C GLY A 177 -8.04 -2.30 -14.02
N GLU A 178 -8.94 -1.74 -13.20
CA GLU A 178 -9.04 -0.28 -13.07
C GLU A 178 -7.76 0.28 -12.49
N ARG A 179 -7.29 1.39 -13.05
CA ARG A 179 -6.11 2.11 -12.57
C ARG A 179 -6.44 3.58 -12.43
N VAL A 180 -5.98 4.15 -11.33
CA VAL A 180 -6.16 5.58 -11.08
C VAL A 180 -4.99 6.33 -11.67
N ASP A 181 -5.29 7.40 -12.36
CA ASP A 181 -4.28 8.36 -12.79
C ASP A 181 -3.57 8.96 -11.55
N ALA A 182 -2.24 9.01 -11.59
CA ALA A 182 -1.44 9.44 -10.45
C ALA A 182 -1.74 10.89 -10.02
N ALA A 183 -2.13 11.77 -10.95
CA ALA A 183 -2.51 13.15 -10.64
C ALA A 183 -3.89 13.20 -9.97
N ALA A 184 -4.84 12.39 -10.45
CA ALA A 184 -6.17 12.28 -9.85
C ALA A 184 -6.08 11.73 -8.41
N LEU A 185 -5.26 10.70 -8.21
CA LEU A 185 -5.03 10.13 -6.87
C LEU A 185 -4.39 11.14 -5.93
N ARG A 186 -3.35 11.86 -6.39
CA ARG A 186 -2.72 12.92 -5.60
C ARG A 186 -3.74 13.98 -5.17
N ASN A 187 -4.52 14.49 -6.11
CA ASN A 187 -5.55 15.49 -5.82
C ASN A 187 -6.57 14.99 -4.81
N LEU A 188 -6.97 13.72 -4.89
CA LEU A 188 -7.86 13.13 -3.89
C LEU A 188 -7.22 13.12 -2.52
N ILE A 189 -5.99 12.60 -2.39
CA ILE A 189 -5.27 12.51 -1.13
C ILE A 189 -5.10 13.91 -0.52
N GLU A 190 -4.67 14.90 -1.30
CA GLU A 190 -4.53 16.29 -0.86
C GLU A 190 -5.87 16.87 -0.39
N THR A 191 -6.97 16.57 -1.10
CA THR A 191 -8.31 16.98 -0.70
C THR A 191 -8.70 16.37 0.65
N ARG A 192 -8.49 15.07 0.83
CA ARG A 192 -8.81 14.38 2.10
C ARG A 192 -7.95 14.88 3.26
N ILE A 193 -6.67 15.20 3.01
CA ILE A 193 -5.80 15.85 4.00
C ILE A 193 -6.39 17.20 4.39
N ALA A 194 -6.74 18.05 3.44
CA ALA A 194 -7.29 19.37 3.72
C ALA A 194 -8.61 19.31 4.51
N GLU A 195 -9.54 18.41 4.12
CA GLU A 195 -10.81 18.19 4.81
C GLU A 195 -10.56 17.73 6.27
N THR A 196 -9.61 16.81 6.48
CA THR A 196 -9.26 16.29 7.81
C THR A 196 -8.57 17.33 8.68
N GLU A 197 -7.75 18.20 8.10
CA GLU A 197 -7.10 19.30 8.83
C GLU A 197 -8.10 20.32 9.39
N VAL A 198 -9.26 20.49 8.75
CA VAL A 198 -10.34 21.33 9.30
C VAL A 198 -10.81 20.78 10.64
N ALA A 199 -11.00 19.46 10.75
CA ALA A 199 -11.38 18.81 12.01
C ALA A 199 -10.29 18.97 13.08
N VAL A 200 -9.01 18.69 12.71
CA VAL A 200 -7.86 18.87 13.62
C VAL A 200 -7.84 20.26 14.23
N LYS A 201 -8.01 21.30 13.41
CA LYS A 201 -8.05 22.70 13.86
C LYS A 201 -9.26 23.02 14.74
N SER A 202 -10.45 22.52 14.37
CA SER A 202 -11.69 22.72 15.13
C SER A 202 -11.61 22.11 16.53
N TYR A 203 -11.08 20.89 16.64
CA TYR A 203 -10.89 20.22 17.92
C TYR A 203 -9.64 20.67 18.69
N ARG A 204 -8.77 21.50 18.09
CA ARG A 204 -7.53 21.99 18.69
C ARG A 204 -6.64 20.85 19.18
N VAL A 205 -6.47 19.84 18.37
CA VAL A 205 -5.56 18.70 18.59
C VAL A 205 -4.40 18.76 17.61
N ASN A 206 -3.31 18.05 17.88
CA ASN A 206 -2.21 17.96 16.92
C ASN A 206 -2.53 16.94 15.80
N HIS A 207 -3.15 15.83 16.19
CA HIS A 207 -3.56 14.76 15.28
C HIS A 207 -4.95 14.25 15.70
N LEU A 208 -5.75 13.74 14.76
CA LEU A 208 -7.07 13.20 15.10
C LEU A 208 -7.00 12.04 16.09
N ARG A 209 -5.93 11.25 16.09
CA ARG A 209 -5.74 10.16 17.06
C ARG A 209 -5.70 10.62 18.52
N ASP A 210 -5.39 11.90 18.77
CA ASP A 210 -5.39 12.50 20.11
C ASP A 210 -6.81 12.81 20.60
N LEU A 211 -7.81 12.68 19.71
CA LEU A 211 -9.22 12.93 19.99
C LEU A 211 -9.91 11.61 20.36
N SER A 212 -10.56 11.57 21.53
CA SER A 212 -11.41 10.43 21.90
C SER A 212 -12.74 10.46 21.15
N MET A 213 -13.30 9.27 20.85
CA MET A 213 -14.63 9.18 20.22
C MET A 213 -15.70 9.92 21.01
N SER A 214 -15.68 9.84 22.34
CA SER A 214 -16.67 10.53 23.18
C SER A 214 -16.59 12.05 23.07
N ARG A 215 -15.39 12.63 22.91
CA ARG A 215 -15.23 14.05 22.65
C ARG A 215 -15.65 14.42 21.24
N PHE A 216 -15.29 13.57 20.24
CA PHE A 216 -15.71 13.75 18.86
C PHE A 216 -17.26 13.79 18.77
N GLU A 217 -17.94 12.78 19.31
CA GLU A 217 -19.42 12.67 19.24
C GLU A 217 -20.12 13.82 19.93
N LYS A 218 -19.56 14.35 21.03
CA LYS A 218 -20.16 15.47 21.76
C LYS A 218 -20.18 16.76 20.95
N ASP A 219 -19.12 17.02 20.18
CA ASP A 219 -18.92 18.30 19.50
C ASP A 219 -19.08 18.14 17.96
N ALA A 220 -19.48 16.95 17.47
CA ALA A 220 -19.59 16.64 16.05
C ALA A 220 -20.59 17.52 15.29
N GLU A 221 -21.66 17.96 15.96
CA GLU A 221 -22.69 18.84 15.39
C GLU A 221 -22.17 20.26 15.07
N GLU A 222 -21.01 20.64 15.58
CA GLU A 222 -20.36 21.92 15.28
C GLU A 222 -19.58 21.90 13.97
N LEU A 223 -19.36 20.71 13.38
CA LEU A 223 -18.66 20.52 12.12
C LEU A 223 -19.65 20.41 10.97
N ASP A 224 -19.19 20.81 9.78
CA ASP A 224 -19.85 20.42 8.54
C ASP A 224 -19.91 18.89 8.42
N ASP A 225 -21.02 18.36 7.89
CA ASP A 225 -21.27 16.90 7.78
C ASP A 225 -20.12 16.18 7.05
N LEU A 226 -19.59 16.81 5.99
CA LEU A 226 -18.48 16.23 5.23
C LEU A 226 -17.22 16.12 6.09
N VAL A 227 -16.84 17.17 6.80
CA VAL A 227 -15.66 17.19 7.68
C VAL A 227 -15.84 16.22 8.84
N SER A 228 -17.04 16.16 9.42
CA SER A 228 -17.40 15.21 10.48
C SER A 228 -17.24 13.76 10.00
N ASN A 229 -17.74 13.43 8.80
CA ASN A 229 -17.60 12.10 8.21
C ASN A 229 -16.14 11.71 7.97
N ARG A 230 -15.30 12.62 7.43
CA ARG A 230 -13.86 12.37 7.23
C ARG A 230 -13.16 12.10 8.57
N ALA A 231 -13.40 12.94 9.57
CA ALA A 231 -12.83 12.76 10.91
C ALA A 231 -13.27 11.44 11.56
N LYS A 232 -14.55 11.10 11.46
CA LYS A 232 -15.10 9.84 11.96
C LYS A 232 -14.45 8.63 11.32
N HIS A 233 -14.25 8.68 9.99
CA HIS A 233 -13.51 7.62 9.28
C HIS A 233 -12.13 7.41 9.90
N ILE A 234 -11.30 8.45 10.00
CA ILE A 234 -9.93 8.37 10.51
C ILE A 234 -9.90 7.82 11.95
N LEU A 235 -10.76 8.34 12.82
CA LEU A 235 -10.84 7.90 14.22
C LEU A 235 -11.20 6.41 14.32
N THR A 236 -12.17 5.97 13.54
CA THR A 236 -12.64 4.59 13.57
C THR A 236 -11.68 3.64 12.88
N GLU A 237 -11.01 4.03 11.77
CA GLU A 237 -9.99 3.21 11.10
C GLU A 237 -8.79 2.94 11.99
N ASN A 238 -8.31 3.96 12.72
CA ASN A 238 -7.24 3.76 13.69
C ASN A 238 -7.59 2.67 14.72
N GLY A 239 -8.78 2.76 15.30
CA GLY A 239 -9.28 1.74 16.23
C GLY A 239 -9.43 0.36 15.59
N ARG A 240 -9.92 0.30 14.34
CA ARG A 240 -10.07 -0.96 13.59
C ARG A 240 -8.75 -1.64 13.31
N ALA A 241 -7.72 -0.90 12.89
CA ALA A 241 -6.39 -1.45 12.63
C ALA A 241 -5.76 -2.07 13.89
N ILE A 242 -5.83 -1.36 15.02
CA ILE A 242 -5.34 -1.85 16.31
C ILE A 242 -6.11 -3.11 16.72
N LEU A 243 -7.44 -3.07 16.70
CA LEU A 243 -8.28 -4.21 17.08
C LEU A 243 -8.06 -5.41 16.15
N ALA A 244 -7.91 -5.18 14.83
CA ALA A 244 -7.62 -6.26 13.89
C ALA A 244 -6.29 -6.95 14.23
N SER A 245 -5.26 -6.21 14.63
CA SER A 245 -3.99 -6.80 15.06
C SER A 245 -4.12 -7.65 16.32
N GLU A 246 -4.92 -7.23 17.30
CA GLU A 246 -5.24 -8.01 18.50
C GLU A 246 -6.01 -9.30 18.16
N MET A 247 -6.96 -9.19 17.23
CA MET A 247 -7.75 -10.33 16.77
C MET A 247 -6.90 -11.34 15.96
N LEU A 248 -5.93 -10.87 15.20
CA LEU A 248 -4.95 -11.75 14.54
C LEU A 248 -4.13 -12.53 15.57
N ARG A 249 -3.59 -11.86 16.61
CA ARG A 249 -2.83 -12.55 17.69
C ARG A 249 -3.64 -13.63 18.40
N SER A 250 -4.94 -13.41 18.54
CA SER A 250 -5.85 -14.40 19.14
C SER A 250 -6.43 -15.40 18.13
N SER A 251 -6.02 -15.35 16.86
CA SER A 251 -6.56 -16.14 15.75
C SER A 251 -8.07 -16.00 15.55
N ALA A 252 -8.65 -14.88 15.98
CA ALA A 252 -10.08 -14.57 15.82
C ALA A 252 -10.39 -14.02 14.40
N ILE A 253 -10.07 -14.81 13.37
CA ILE A 253 -10.05 -14.40 11.95
C ILE A 253 -11.41 -13.91 11.46
N ALA A 254 -12.50 -14.52 11.94
CA ALA A 254 -13.84 -14.08 11.58
C ALA A 254 -14.14 -12.65 12.06
N THR A 255 -13.53 -12.22 13.17
CA THR A 255 -13.64 -10.84 13.65
C THR A 255 -12.80 -9.91 12.80
N VAL A 256 -11.59 -10.32 12.38
CA VAL A 256 -10.78 -9.56 11.41
C VAL A 256 -11.56 -9.32 10.11
N GLY A 257 -12.23 -10.36 9.60
CA GLY A 257 -13.09 -10.24 8.41
C GLY A 257 -14.22 -9.20 8.58
N ARG A 258 -14.91 -9.23 9.72
CA ARG A 258 -15.95 -8.20 10.01
C ARG A 258 -15.36 -6.78 10.05
N LEU A 259 -14.20 -6.61 10.68
CA LEU A 259 -13.52 -5.31 10.71
C LEU A 259 -13.10 -4.83 9.31
N MET A 260 -12.75 -5.75 8.41
CA MET A 260 -12.51 -5.42 7.00
C MET A 260 -13.78 -4.91 6.31
N ASN A 261 -14.94 -5.54 6.56
CA ASN A 261 -16.21 -5.09 5.99
C ASN A 261 -16.58 -3.68 6.52
N ASP A 262 -16.49 -3.48 7.83
CA ASP A 262 -16.75 -2.18 8.46
C ASP A 262 -15.81 -1.09 7.92
N SER A 263 -14.57 -1.46 7.60
CA SER A 263 -13.59 -0.58 6.98
C SER A 263 -13.98 -0.21 5.55
N HIS A 264 -14.45 -1.17 4.74
CA HIS A 264 -14.92 -0.89 3.38
C HIS A 264 -16.13 0.05 3.37
N GLU A 265 -17.12 -0.22 4.22
CA GLU A 265 -18.28 0.67 4.37
C GLU A 265 -17.85 2.08 4.80
N SER A 266 -16.88 2.19 5.71
CA SER A 266 -16.34 3.47 6.15
C SER A 266 -15.58 4.22 5.05
N LEU A 267 -14.80 3.50 4.21
CA LEU A 267 -14.14 4.07 3.02
C LEU A 267 -15.16 4.61 2.03
N LYS A 268 -16.27 3.89 1.83
CA LYS A 268 -17.34 4.25 0.93
C LYS A 268 -18.17 5.42 1.45
N ASP A 269 -18.77 5.27 2.63
CA ASP A 269 -19.82 6.15 3.12
C ASP A 269 -19.28 7.38 3.85
N LEU A 270 -18.15 7.25 4.54
CA LEU A 270 -17.57 8.33 5.34
C LEU A 270 -16.39 9.01 4.66
N TYR A 271 -15.52 8.23 3.99
CA TYR A 271 -14.33 8.77 3.36
C TYR A 271 -14.52 9.08 1.88
N ASP A 272 -15.49 8.42 1.23
CA ASP A 272 -15.92 8.66 -0.15
C ASP A 272 -14.75 8.54 -1.13
N VAL A 273 -14.13 7.36 -1.12
CA VAL A 273 -12.95 7.05 -1.94
C VAL A 273 -13.06 5.75 -2.74
N THR A 274 -14.14 4.97 -2.55
CA THR A 274 -14.31 3.73 -3.32
C THR A 274 -14.92 4.00 -4.69
N SER A 275 -14.58 3.16 -5.67
CA SER A 275 -15.25 3.17 -6.97
C SER A 275 -16.48 2.26 -6.95
N THR A 276 -17.43 2.52 -7.85
CA THR A 276 -18.59 1.64 -8.05
C THR A 276 -18.16 0.20 -8.37
N THR A 277 -17.07 0.04 -9.13
CA THR A 277 -16.52 -1.27 -9.49
C THR A 277 -15.96 -1.97 -8.27
N ALA A 278 -15.21 -1.27 -7.41
CA ALA A 278 -14.70 -1.80 -6.15
C ALA A 278 -15.83 -2.28 -5.23
N ASP A 279 -16.88 -1.46 -5.06
CA ASP A 279 -18.06 -1.81 -4.28
C ASP A 279 -18.77 -3.06 -4.82
N GLN A 280 -18.88 -3.19 -6.14
CA GLN A 280 -19.48 -4.37 -6.79
C GLN A 280 -18.65 -5.63 -6.57
N VAL A 281 -17.32 -5.55 -6.67
CA VAL A 281 -16.43 -6.68 -6.40
C VAL A 281 -16.53 -7.12 -4.94
N VAL A 282 -16.45 -6.18 -4.01
CA VAL A 282 -16.57 -6.47 -2.57
C VAL A 282 -17.93 -7.08 -2.26
N GLY A 283 -19.02 -6.49 -2.79
CA GLY A 283 -20.37 -7.04 -2.61
C GLY A 283 -20.53 -8.46 -3.18
N SER A 284 -19.96 -8.73 -4.35
CA SER A 284 -20.00 -10.04 -4.99
C SER A 284 -19.25 -11.09 -4.16
N VAL A 285 -18.05 -10.77 -3.69
CA VAL A 285 -17.25 -11.74 -2.92
C VAL A 285 -17.83 -12.00 -1.54
N LEU A 286 -18.42 -11.00 -0.88
CA LEU A 286 -19.08 -11.17 0.43
C LEU A 286 -20.31 -12.07 0.36
N GLY A 287 -20.96 -12.19 -0.81
CA GLY A 287 -22.05 -13.11 -1.05
C GLY A 287 -21.65 -14.59 -1.13
N LEU A 288 -20.33 -14.89 -1.22
CA LEU A 288 -19.85 -16.25 -1.37
C LEU A 288 -19.67 -16.96 -0.01
N PRO A 289 -19.88 -18.29 0.05
CA PRO A 289 -19.66 -19.05 1.28
C PRO A 289 -18.18 -19.05 1.67
N ASN A 290 -17.92 -19.05 2.98
CA ASN A 290 -16.58 -19.09 3.58
C ASN A 290 -15.71 -17.84 3.35
N VAL A 291 -16.26 -16.77 2.84
CA VAL A 291 -15.63 -15.45 2.89
C VAL A 291 -15.88 -14.85 4.27
N LEU A 292 -14.83 -14.43 4.91
CA LEU A 292 -14.85 -13.87 6.28
C LEU A 292 -15.01 -12.35 6.25
N GLY A 293 -14.47 -11.71 5.22
CA GLY A 293 -14.58 -10.29 4.99
C GLY A 293 -13.86 -9.86 3.72
N ALA A 294 -14.17 -8.66 3.25
CA ALA A 294 -13.52 -8.06 2.09
C ALA A 294 -13.52 -6.53 2.17
N ARG A 295 -12.54 -5.90 1.52
CA ARG A 295 -12.43 -4.46 1.41
C ARG A 295 -11.59 -4.04 0.21
N SER A 296 -11.73 -2.79 -0.22
CA SER A 296 -10.75 -2.16 -1.10
C SER A 296 -9.42 -1.99 -0.39
N THR A 297 -8.33 -2.14 -1.13
CA THR A 297 -6.98 -1.86 -0.65
C THR A 297 -6.60 -0.39 -0.86
N ASP A 298 -5.45 -0.03 -0.37
CA ASP A 298 -4.84 1.30 -0.53
C ASP A 298 -5.83 2.41 -0.16
N TYR A 299 -6.03 3.36 -1.04
CA TYR A 299 -6.93 4.50 -0.84
C TYR A 299 -8.34 4.27 -1.41
N GLY A 300 -8.72 3.03 -1.71
CA GLY A 300 -10.05 2.66 -2.18
C GLY A 300 -10.35 2.93 -3.65
N MET A 301 -9.60 3.81 -4.31
CA MET A 301 -9.86 4.23 -5.69
C MET A 301 -9.32 3.28 -6.75
N GLY A 302 -8.33 2.45 -6.42
CA GLY A 302 -7.76 1.48 -7.35
C GLY A 302 -8.68 0.29 -7.57
N GLY A 303 -8.46 -0.43 -8.66
CA GLY A 303 -9.20 -1.64 -8.99
C GLY A 303 -8.88 -2.84 -8.10
N VAL A 304 -8.03 -2.69 -7.08
CA VAL A 304 -7.56 -3.78 -6.24
C VAL A 304 -8.34 -3.84 -4.93
N ASN A 305 -8.83 -5.04 -4.64
CA ASN A 305 -9.56 -5.35 -3.41
C ASN A 305 -8.95 -6.60 -2.78
N VAL A 306 -9.21 -6.81 -1.51
CA VAL A 306 -8.75 -8.00 -0.79
C VAL A 306 -9.90 -8.66 -0.04
N ALA A 307 -9.98 -9.98 -0.14
CA ALA A 307 -10.89 -10.80 0.67
C ALA A 307 -10.10 -11.70 1.61
N LEU A 308 -10.61 -11.84 2.83
CA LEU A 308 -10.11 -12.79 3.83
C LEU A 308 -10.98 -14.03 3.82
N VAL A 309 -10.38 -15.19 3.67
CA VAL A 309 -11.06 -16.47 3.58
C VAL A 309 -10.38 -17.53 4.46
N SER A 310 -11.09 -18.62 4.74
CA SER A 310 -10.46 -19.83 5.32
C SER A 310 -9.51 -20.43 4.29
N ASP A 311 -8.33 -20.91 4.74
CA ASP A 311 -7.33 -21.59 3.91
C ASP A 311 -7.95 -22.72 3.07
N LEU A 312 -8.80 -23.55 3.67
CA LEU A 312 -9.44 -24.68 3.00
C LEU A 312 -10.39 -24.29 1.85
N SER A 313 -10.84 -23.06 1.83
CA SER A 313 -11.83 -22.58 0.85
C SER A 313 -11.21 -21.65 -0.19
N ALA A 314 -9.98 -21.21 -0.02
CA ALA A 314 -9.36 -20.13 -0.77
C ALA A 314 -9.39 -20.36 -2.29
N ASP A 315 -8.96 -21.52 -2.77
CA ASP A 315 -8.95 -21.84 -4.21
C ASP A 315 -10.36 -21.92 -4.81
N THR A 316 -11.32 -22.41 -4.02
CA THR A 316 -12.72 -22.50 -4.48
C THR A 316 -13.33 -21.11 -4.57
N VAL A 317 -13.15 -20.29 -3.54
CA VAL A 317 -13.67 -18.91 -3.52
C VAL A 317 -13.04 -18.09 -4.64
N SER A 318 -11.72 -18.17 -4.86
CA SER A 318 -11.03 -17.45 -5.92
C SER A 318 -11.64 -17.74 -7.31
N LYS A 319 -11.98 -19.00 -7.61
CA LYS A 319 -12.64 -19.38 -8.87
C LYS A 319 -14.09 -18.89 -8.95
N LEU A 320 -14.81 -18.95 -7.84
CA LEU A 320 -16.21 -18.51 -7.78
C LEU A 320 -16.35 -17.01 -7.97
N VAL A 321 -15.46 -16.21 -7.37
CA VAL A 321 -15.46 -14.76 -7.54
C VAL A 321 -15.42 -14.34 -9.00
N ILE A 322 -14.54 -14.95 -9.80
CA ILE A 322 -14.39 -14.61 -11.23
C ILE A 322 -15.73 -14.82 -11.95
N SER A 323 -16.41 -15.96 -11.72
CA SER A 323 -17.66 -16.26 -12.37
C SER A 323 -18.84 -15.42 -11.87
N ASP A 324 -18.89 -15.13 -10.58
CA ASP A 324 -19.94 -14.33 -9.96
C ASP A 324 -19.83 -12.87 -10.37
N TYR A 325 -18.62 -12.30 -10.29
CA TYR A 325 -18.39 -10.92 -10.73
C TYR A 325 -18.72 -10.73 -12.21
N LYS A 326 -18.28 -11.64 -13.08
CA LYS A 326 -18.61 -11.60 -14.52
C LYS A 326 -20.12 -11.57 -14.77
N ARG A 327 -20.89 -12.31 -13.96
CA ARG A 327 -22.36 -12.33 -14.05
C ARG A 327 -22.98 -11.05 -13.52
N ALA A 328 -22.53 -10.58 -12.35
CA ALA A 328 -23.06 -9.39 -11.69
C ALA A 328 -22.76 -8.08 -12.44
N SER A 329 -21.60 -8.00 -13.09
CA SER A 329 -21.12 -6.83 -13.84
C SER A 329 -21.49 -6.84 -15.34
N ASN A 330 -22.34 -7.76 -15.80
CA ASN A 330 -22.69 -7.93 -17.22
C ASN A 330 -21.46 -8.17 -18.15
N GLY A 331 -20.49 -8.93 -17.66
CA GLY A 331 -19.33 -9.35 -18.44
C GLY A 331 -18.02 -8.67 -18.04
N GLY A 332 -18.01 -7.91 -16.97
CA GLY A 332 -16.76 -7.38 -16.38
C GLY A 332 -15.79 -8.51 -16.02
N GLU A 333 -14.52 -8.21 -16.05
CA GLU A 333 -13.46 -9.15 -15.72
C GLU A 333 -12.80 -8.76 -14.40
N VAL A 334 -12.41 -9.74 -13.60
CA VAL A 334 -11.60 -9.59 -12.40
C VAL A 334 -10.55 -10.69 -12.38
N LEU A 335 -9.32 -10.31 -12.13
CA LEU A 335 -8.26 -11.24 -11.78
C LEU A 335 -8.37 -11.55 -10.29
N ALA A 336 -8.50 -12.82 -9.94
CA ALA A 336 -8.52 -13.25 -8.55
C ALA A 336 -7.42 -14.30 -8.33
N PHE A 337 -6.59 -14.08 -7.33
CA PHE A 337 -5.57 -15.05 -6.94
C PHE A 337 -5.45 -15.14 -5.43
N VAL A 338 -5.22 -16.35 -4.95
CA VAL A 338 -4.91 -16.63 -3.54
C VAL A 338 -3.47 -16.24 -3.28
N THR A 339 -3.22 -15.58 -2.15
CA THR A 339 -1.87 -15.23 -1.73
C THR A 339 -1.57 -15.67 -0.30
N ARG A 340 -0.29 -15.86 -0.03
CA ARG A 340 0.27 -16.08 1.30
C ARG A 340 1.07 -14.86 1.72
N VAL A 341 1.18 -14.69 3.02
CA VAL A 341 2.06 -13.66 3.57
C VAL A 341 3.51 -14.13 3.46
N VAL A 342 4.30 -13.41 2.69
CA VAL A 342 5.68 -13.78 2.38
C VAL A 342 6.68 -12.78 2.97
N HIS A 343 7.97 -13.09 2.86
CA HIS A 343 9.02 -12.15 3.24
C HIS A 343 9.05 -10.93 2.32
N GLY A 344 9.53 -9.82 2.86
CA GLY A 344 9.92 -8.65 2.07
C GLY A 344 11.14 -8.90 1.18
N VAL A 345 11.87 -7.83 0.89
CA VAL A 345 13.03 -7.87 -0.03
C VAL A 345 14.08 -8.91 0.39
N LYS A 346 14.58 -9.65 -0.59
CA LYS A 346 15.65 -10.65 -0.44
C LYS A 346 16.68 -10.49 -1.54
N LEU A 347 17.95 -10.72 -1.17
CA LEU A 347 19.02 -11.01 -2.12
C LEU A 347 19.04 -12.52 -2.37
N LEU A 348 19.14 -12.94 -3.62
CA LEU A 348 19.15 -14.35 -4.05
C LEU A 348 20.54 -14.78 -4.47
#